data_482ecf8c56045bcbca6532555eeea9a2
#
_entry.id   482ecf8c56045bcbca6532555eeea9a2
#
_cell.length_a   1.000
_cell.length_b   1.000
_cell.length_c   1.000
_cell.angle_alpha   90.00
_cell.angle_beta   90.00
_cell.angle_gamma   90.00
#
_symmetry.space_group_name_H-M   'P 1'
#
loop_
_entity.id
_entity.type
_entity.pdbx_description
1 polymer ?
#
loop_
_entity_poly.entity_id
_entity_poly.type
_entity_poly.pdbx_seq_one_letter_code
_entity_poly.pdbx_strand_id
1 'polypeptide(L)'
;MATIKDVARLAGVSVATVSRVINTSPKASEASRQSVSTAMEALNYHPNANARALAQQSTETVGLVVGDVSDPFFGAMVKAVEQVAYNTGNFLLIGNGYHSIQKERQAIEQLIRHRCAALVVHAKMIPDDELAGLMKQIPGMVLINRILSGFEQRCVALDDRYGAWLATRHLIQQGHTRI
;
A
#
# COMPACT_ATOMS: atom_id res chain seq x y z
N MET A 1 17.49 23.63 -7.49
CA MET A 1 16.14 23.12 -7.16
C MET A 1 15.57 24.04 -6.09
N ALA A 2 14.38 24.60 -6.28
CA ALA A 2 13.76 25.48 -5.29
C ALA A 2 13.48 24.72 -3.99
N THR A 3 13.54 25.41 -2.85
CA THR A 3 13.35 24.86 -1.52
C THR A 3 12.10 25.45 -0.87
N ILE A 4 11.59 24.83 0.19
CA ILE A 4 10.46 25.36 0.98
C ILE A 4 10.79 26.77 1.53
N LYS A 5 12.07 27.08 1.79
CA LYS A 5 12.51 28.40 2.22
C LYS A 5 12.38 29.45 1.12
N ASP A 6 12.60 29.06 -0.13
CA ASP A 6 12.46 29.97 -1.27
C ASP A 6 10.99 30.27 -1.54
N VAL A 7 10.10 29.26 -1.40
CA VAL A 7 8.64 29.46 -1.45
C VAL A 7 8.19 30.42 -0.34
N ALA A 8 8.65 30.22 0.88
CA ALA A 8 8.30 31.07 2.02
C ALA A 8 8.71 32.54 1.79
N ARG A 9 9.92 32.72 1.24
CA ARG A 9 10.44 34.06 0.90
C ARG A 9 9.61 34.75 -0.17
N LEU A 10 9.30 34.03 -1.27
CA LEU A 10 8.53 34.59 -2.38
C LEU A 10 7.05 34.87 -1.98
N ALA A 11 6.45 34.00 -1.18
CA ALA A 11 5.09 34.14 -0.70
C ALA A 11 4.93 35.15 0.46
N GLY A 12 6.04 35.68 1.02
CA GLY A 12 6.01 36.61 2.16
C GLY A 12 5.51 35.99 3.46
N VAL A 13 5.67 34.69 3.67
CA VAL A 13 5.16 33.97 4.84
C VAL A 13 6.25 33.14 5.51
N SER A 14 5.97 32.61 6.70
CA SER A 14 6.90 31.71 7.37
C SER A 14 6.94 30.30 6.72
N VAL A 15 8.07 29.60 6.88
CA VAL A 15 8.17 28.16 6.45
C VAL A 15 7.08 27.31 7.10
N ALA A 16 6.73 27.61 8.35
CA ALA A 16 5.64 26.91 9.04
C ALA A 16 4.27 27.15 8.37
N THR A 17 4.04 28.36 7.85
CA THR A 17 2.82 28.68 7.08
C THR A 17 2.80 27.93 5.76
N VAL A 18 3.92 27.89 5.01
CA VAL A 18 4.05 27.08 3.79
C VAL A 18 3.75 25.61 4.07
N SER A 19 4.34 25.05 5.12
CA SER A 19 4.09 23.65 5.53
C SER A 19 2.62 23.39 5.87
N ARG A 20 1.93 24.35 6.55
CA ARG A 20 0.50 24.22 6.82
C ARG A 20 -0.35 24.25 5.54
N VAL A 21 0.01 25.08 4.57
CA VAL A 21 -0.69 25.14 3.28
C VAL A 21 -0.49 23.82 2.51
N ILE A 22 0.74 23.34 2.39
CA ILE A 22 1.06 22.07 1.72
C ILE A 22 0.30 20.88 2.35
N ASN A 23 0.16 20.89 3.68
CA ASN A 23 -0.54 19.83 4.41
C ASN A 23 -2.06 20.12 4.58
N THR A 24 -2.63 21.02 3.78
CA THR A 24 -4.07 21.36 3.80
C THR A 24 -4.64 21.64 5.20
N SER A 25 -3.80 22.16 6.10
CA SER A 25 -4.20 22.44 7.48
C SER A 25 -5.34 23.48 7.53
N PRO A 26 -6.40 23.26 8.34
CA PRO A 26 -7.46 24.23 8.51
C PRO A 26 -6.99 25.54 9.15
N LYS A 27 -5.79 25.57 9.74
CA LYS A 27 -5.18 26.76 10.33
C LYS A 27 -4.50 27.70 9.31
N ALA A 28 -4.47 27.34 8.03
CA ALA A 28 -3.96 28.21 6.97
C ALA A 28 -5.11 29.09 6.43
N SER A 29 -4.92 30.42 6.44
CA SER A 29 -5.89 31.35 5.87
C SER A 29 -5.94 31.22 4.34
N GLU A 30 -7.06 31.59 3.71
CA GLU A 30 -7.22 31.58 2.26
C GLU A 30 -6.18 32.47 1.57
N ALA A 31 -5.89 33.64 2.10
CA ALA A 31 -4.84 34.53 1.60
C ALA A 31 -3.45 33.84 1.60
N SER A 32 -3.14 33.09 2.67
CA SER A 32 -1.88 32.34 2.73
C SER A 32 -1.85 31.17 1.73
N ARG A 33 -2.99 30.51 1.51
CA ARG A 33 -3.09 29.43 0.48
C ARG A 33 -2.80 29.99 -0.90
N GLN A 34 -3.45 31.09 -1.25
CA GLN A 34 -3.27 31.72 -2.56
C GLN A 34 -1.82 32.19 -2.78
N SER A 35 -1.22 32.92 -1.82
CA SER A 35 0.15 33.42 -1.99
C SER A 35 1.18 32.30 -2.07
N VAL A 36 1.02 31.23 -1.27
CA VAL A 36 1.92 30.06 -1.31
C VAL A 36 1.75 29.29 -2.62
N SER A 37 0.52 29.06 -3.11
CA SER A 37 0.26 28.37 -4.37
C SER A 37 0.93 29.11 -5.54
N THR A 38 0.72 30.42 -5.64
CA THR A 38 1.36 31.27 -6.66
C THR A 38 2.89 31.19 -6.61
N ALA A 39 3.46 31.23 -5.40
CA ALA A 39 4.90 31.12 -5.22
C ALA A 39 5.45 29.74 -5.61
N MET A 40 4.71 28.67 -5.31
CA MET A 40 5.09 27.29 -5.70
C MET A 40 5.09 27.13 -7.22
N GLU A 41 4.07 27.65 -7.91
CA GLU A 41 3.99 27.64 -9.37
C GLU A 41 5.15 28.43 -10.00
N ALA A 42 5.38 29.67 -9.55
CA ALA A 42 6.44 30.53 -10.06
C ALA A 42 7.83 29.92 -9.92
N LEU A 43 8.07 29.15 -8.85
CA LEU A 43 9.36 28.48 -8.58
C LEU A 43 9.42 27.05 -9.13
N ASN A 44 8.37 26.56 -9.78
CA ASN A 44 8.20 25.16 -10.13
C ASN A 44 8.56 24.23 -8.95
N TYR A 45 8.09 24.62 -7.76
CA TYR A 45 8.39 23.89 -6.52
C TYR A 45 7.34 22.80 -6.31
N HIS A 46 7.82 21.57 -6.24
CA HIS A 46 7.00 20.42 -5.84
C HIS A 46 7.42 19.99 -4.43
N PRO A 47 6.44 19.82 -3.50
CA PRO A 47 6.73 19.30 -2.17
C PRO A 47 7.45 17.97 -2.25
N ASN A 48 8.54 17.82 -1.49
CA ASN A 48 9.26 16.57 -1.44
C ASN A 48 8.46 15.53 -0.62
N ALA A 49 7.92 14.53 -1.29
CA ALA A 49 7.14 13.45 -0.67
C ALA A 49 7.95 12.72 0.41
N ASN A 50 9.26 12.53 0.22
CA ASN A 50 10.12 11.88 1.21
C ASN A 50 10.27 12.72 2.49
N ALA A 51 10.39 14.04 2.36
CA ALA A 51 10.45 14.94 3.52
C ALA A 51 9.12 14.96 4.30
N ARG A 52 7.99 14.89 3.58
CA ARG A 52 6.65 14.78 4.17
C ARG A 52 6.45 13.44 4.87
N ALA A 53 6.82 12.34 4.22
CA ALA A 53 6.79 11.00 4.79
C ALA A 53 7.65 10.88 6.07
N LEU A 54 8.81 11.56 6.11
CA LEU A 54 9.66 11.59 7.30
C LEU A 54 8.98 12.31 8.46
N ALA A 55 8.32 13.43 8.19
CA ALA A 55 7.60 14.20 9.21
C ALA A 55 6.33 13.50 9.72
N GLN A 56 5.63 12.77 8.87
CA GLN A 56 4.40 12.03 9.17
C GLN A 56 4.65 10.58 9.60
N GLN A 57 5.89 10.09 9.53
CA GLN A 57 6.30 8.70 9.76
C GLN A 57 5.57 7.66 8.88
N SER A 58 4.93 8.11 7.82
CA SER A 58 4.17 7.28 6.86
C SER A 58 4.23 7.91 5.48
N THR A 59 4.08 7.10 4.45
CA THR A 59 3.92 7.55 3.06
C THR A 59 2.45 7.41 2.63
N GLU A 60 2.05 8.12 1.59
CA GLU A 60 0.78 7.91 0.89
C GLU A 60 0.93 6.72 -0.09
N THR A 61 1.44 5.58 0.43
CA THR A 61 1.77 4.41 -0.38
C THR A 61 1.26 3.15 0.30
N VAL A 62 0.54 2.34 -0.44
CA VAL A 62 0.16 0.98 -0.05
C VAL A 62 1.16 0.01 -0.69
N GLY A 63 1.71 -0.89 0.12
CA GLY A 63 2.56 -1.97 -0.38
C GLY A 63 1.74 -3.20 -0.71
N LEU A 64 2.03 -3.84 -1.85
CA LEU A 64 1.40 -5.11 -2.24
C LEU A 64 2.50 -6.13 -2.57
N VAL A 65 2.48 -7.28 -1.91
CA VAL A 65 3.31 -8.43 -2.27
C VAL A 65 2.44 -9.44 -3.01
N VAL A 66 2.89 -9.86 -4.19
CA VAL A 66 2.27 -10.88 -5.03
C VAL A 66 3.26 -12.00 -5.36
N GLY A 67 2.76 -13.11 -5.89
CA GLY A 67 3.62 -14.19 -6.36
C GLY A 67 4.43 -13.77 -7.58
N ASP A 68 3.76 -13.45 -8.67
CA ASP A 68 4.35 -12.94 -9.91
C ASP A 68 3.32 -12.03 -10.61
N VAL A 69 3.66 -10.77 -10.79
CA VAL A 69 2.76 -9.78 -11.43
C VAL A 69 2.43 -10.11 -12.89
N SER A 70 3.23 -10.96 -13.54
CA SER A 70 2.98 -11.42 -14.92
C SER A 70 1.86 -12.47 -15.01
N ASP A 71 1.51 -13.11 -13.89
CA ASP A 71 0.38 -14.03 -13.83
C ASP A 71 -0.95 -13.23 -13.86
N PRO A 72 -1.89 -13.55 -14.76
CA PRO A 72 -3.17 -12.85 -14.87
C PRO A 72 -3.99 -12.81 -13.56
N PHE A 73 -3.88 -13.83 -12.70
CA PHE A 73 -4.51 -13.83 -11.39
C PHE A 73 -3.99 -12.69 -10.51
N PHE A 74 -2.67 -12.54 -10.44
CA PHE A 74 -2.08 -11.44 -9.67
C PHE A 74 -2.27 -10.09 -10.34
N GLY A 75 -2.31 -10.04 -11.68
CA GLY A 75 -2.66 -8.82 -12.42
C GLY A 75 -4.05 -8.28 -12.05
N ALA A 76 -5.05 -9.16 -11.92
CA ALA A 76 -6.39 -8.78 -11.48
C ALA A 76 -6.40 -8.29 -10.02
N MET A 77 -5.63 -8.92 -9.14
CA MET A 77 -5.46 -8.51 -7.75
C MET A 77 -4.80 -7.13 -7.65
N VAL A 78 -3.71 -6.91 -8.39
CA VAL A 78 -3.02 -5.61 -8.47
C VAL A 78 -3.99 -4.52 -8.89
N LYS A 79 -4.77 -4.74 -9.96
CA LYS A 79 -5.77 -3.78 -10.44
C LYS A 79 -6.81 -3.43 -9.37
N ALA A 80 -7.31 -4.43 -8.64
CA ALA A 80 -8.31 -4.22 -7.59
C ALA A 80 -7.75 -3.39 -6.41
N VAL A 81 -6.53 -3.72 -5.95
CA VAL A 81 -5.87 -2.99 -4.86
C VAL A 81 -5.49 -1.57 -5.30
N GLU A 82 -4.96 -1.42 -6.53
CA GLU A 82 -4.60 -0.12 -7.10
C GLU A 82 -5.80 0.81 -7.18
N GLN A 83 -6.96 0.33 -7.61
CA GLN A 83 -8.17 1.15 -7.69
C GLN A 83 -8.61 1.69 -6.32
N VAL A 84 -8.51 0.89 -5.27
CA VAL A 84 -8.82 1.33 -3.89
C VAL A 84 -7.76 2.34 -3.42
N ALA A 85 -6.48 2.05 -3.64
CA ALA A 85 -5.40 2.96 -3.30
C ALA A 85 -5.56 4.32 -4.00
N TYR A 86 -5.80 4.33 -5.30
CA TYR A 86 -6.04 5.55 -6.09
C TYR A 86 -7.21 6.37 -5.56
N ASN A 87 -8.36 5.74 -5.29
CA ASN A 87 -9.56 6.40 -4.78
C ASN A 87 -9.36 7.01 -3.38
N THR A 88 -8.38 6.54 -2.63
CA THR A 88 -8.01 7.05 -1.30
C THR A 88 -6.78 7.97 -1.33
N GLY A 89 -6.31 8.37 -2.52
CA GLY A 89 -5.17 9.27 -2.70
C GLY A 89 -3.82 8.61 -2.40
N ASN A 90 -3.75 7.28 -2.46
CA ASN A 90 -2.51 6.54 -2.22
C ASN A 90 -1.93 5.97 -3.52
N PHE A 91 -0.61 5.78 -3.53
CA PHE A 91 0.11 5.05 -4.59
C PHE A 91 0.27 3.58 -4.22
N LEU A 92 0.39 2.72 -5.23
CA LEU A 92 0.67 1.31 -5.04
C LEU A 92 2.15 1.01 -5.33
N LEU A 93 2.83 0.35 -4.38
CA LEU A 93 4.17 -0.19 -4.57
C LEU A 93 4.11 -1.72 -4.53
N ILE A 94 4.61 -2.37 -5.58
CA ILE A 94 4.48 -3.81 -5.76
C ILE A 94 5.82 -4.50 -5.54
N GLY A 95 5.82 -5.59 -4.75
CA GLY A 95 6.92 -6.52 -4.60
C GLY A 95 6.53 -7.91 -5.10
N ASN A 96 7.43 -8.59 -5.82
CA ASN A 96 7.23 -9.96 -6.27
C ASN A 96 7.97 -10.95 -5.36
N GLY A 97 7.24 -11.95 -4.86
CA GLY A 97 7.77 -13.01 -4.00
C GLY A 97 8.22 -14.26 -4.74
N TYR A 98 7.74 -14.48 -5.99
CA TYR A 98 8.06 -15.62 -6.87
C TYR A 98 7.94 -16.98 -6.17
N HIS A 99 7.02 -17.11 -5.23
CA HIS A 99 6.84 -18.32 -4.41
C HIS A 99 8.15 -18.84 -3.78
N SER A 100 9.01 -17.90 -3.38
CA SER A 100 10.29 -18.17 -2.72
C SER A 100 10.32 -17.47 -1.37
N ILE A 101 10.58 -18.22 -0.30
CA ILE A 101 10.61 -17.68 1.06
C ILE A 101 11.56 -16.48 1.20
N GLN A 102 12.73 -16.55 0.55
CA GLN A 102 13.72 -15.46 0.61
C GLN A 102 13.21 -14.21 -0.12
N LYS A 103 12.58 -14.39 -1.29
CA LYS A 103 12.05 -13.27 -2.09
C LYS A 103 10.80 -12.66 -1.46
N GLU A 104 9.92 -13.49 -0.87
CA GLU A 104 8.75 -13.00 -0.11
C GLU A 104 9.20 -12.13 1.07
N ARG A 105 10.19 -12.61 1.87
CA ARG A 105 10.78 -11.83 2.97
C ARG A 105 11.39 -10.52 2.47
N GLN A 106 12.19 -10.58 1.41
CA GLN A 106 12.84 -9.41 0.83
C GLN A 106 11.83 -8.38 0.33
N ALA A 107 10.76 -8.82 -0.34
CA ALA A 107 9.69 -7.94 -0.83
C ALA A 107 8.99 -7.23 0.33
N ILE A 108 8.62 -7.97 1.39
CA ILE A 108 7.99 -7.38 2.59
C ILE A 108 8.94 -6.37 3.25
N GLU A 109 10.20 -6.75 3.46
CA GLU A 109 11.20 -5.88 4.08
C GLU A 109 11.41 -4.58 3.30
N GLN A 110 11.46 -4.64 1.97
CA GLN A 110 11.58 -3.46 1.13
C GLN A 110 10.37 -2.52 1.29
N LEU A 111 9.14 -3.06 1.30
CA LEU A 111 7.94 -2.26 1.50
C LEU A 111 7.92 -1.59 2.90
N ILE A 112 8.39 -2.29 3.93
CA ILE A 112 8.56 -1.72 5.27
C ILE A 112 9.59 -0.57 5.25
N ARG A 113 10.73 -0.76 4.61
CA ARG A 113 11.77 0.27 4.45
C ARG A 113 11.25 1.50 3.70
N HIS A 114 10.36 1.31 2.73
CA HIS A 114 9.67 2.39 2.03
C HIS A 114 8.55 3.06 2.84
N ARG A 115 8.32 2.61 4.09
CA ARG A 115 7.31 3.17 5.02
C ARG A 115 5.91 3.18 4.43
N CYS A 116 5.54 2.12 3.72
CA CYS A 116 4.17 1.99 3.24
C CYS A 116 3.17 2.10 4.40
N ALA A 117 2.08 2.84 4.19
CA ALA A 117 1.03 3.07 5.19
C ALA A 117 0.29 1.79 5.57
N ALA A 118 0.15 0.88 4.60
CA ALA A 118 -0.46 -0.42 4.77
C ALA A 118 0.23 -1.44 3.86
N LEU A 119 0.14 -2.72 4.20
CA LEU A 119 0.66 -3.82 3.40
C LEU A 119 -0.45 -4.82 3.10
N VAL A 120 -0.60 -5.17 1.83
CA VAL A 120 -1.42 -6.29 1.37
C VAL A 120 -0.47 -7.39 0.91
N VAL A 121 -0.52 -8.56 1.52
CA VAL A 121 0.54 -9.57 1.36
C VAL A 121 -0.05 -10.91 0.95
N HIS A 122 0.36 -11.38 -0.24
CA HIS A 122 0.23 -12.76 -0.66
C HIS A 122 1.58 -13.44 -0.48
N ALA A 123 1.74 -14.19 0.61
CA ALA A 123 2.94 -14.94 0.94
C ALA A 123 2.56 -16.38 1.31
N LYS A 124 3.00 -17.35 0.48
CA LYS A 124 2.72 -18.78 0.69
C LYS A 124 3.84 -19.51 1.41
N MET A 125 5.07 -19.02 1.27
CA MET A 125 6.26 -19.75 1.69
C MET A 125 6.76 -19.36 3.08
N ILE A 126 6.42 -18.16 3.56
CA ILE A 126 6.81 -17.70 4.89
C ILE A 126 6.01 -18.49 5.96
N PRO A 127 6.65 -19.02 7.02
CA PRO A 127 5.98 -19.71 8.11
C PRO A 127 4.96 -18.84 8.86
N ASP A 128 3.95 -19.48 9.46
CA ASP A 128 2.86 -18.79 10.18
C ASP A 128 3.35 -17.97 11.39
N ASP A 129 4.31 -18.49 12.14
CA ASP A 129 4.90 -17.80 13.29
C ASP A 129 5.63 -16.52 12.89
N GLU A 130 6.33 -16.54 11.77
CA GLU A 130 7.00 -15.36 11.22
C GLU A 130 5.99 -14.32 10.72
N LEU A 131 4.97 -14.75 9.96
CA LEU A 131 3.89 -13.86 9.52
C LEU A 131 3.13 -13.26 10.71
N ALA A 132 2.87 -14.06 11.76
CA ALA A 132 2.25 -13.56 12.99
C ALA A 132 3.10 -12.47 13.66
N GLY A 133 4.43 -12.65 13.66
CA GLY A 133 5.38 -11.64 14.14
C GLY A 133 5.28 -10.33 13.34
N LEU A 134 5.25 -10.41 12.01
CA LEU A 134 5.09 -9.26 11.13
C LEU A 134 3.74 -8.56 11.33
N MET A 135 2.65 -9.31 11.42
CA MET A 135 1.30 -8.75 11.63
C MET A 135 1.13 -8.07 12.99
N LYS A 136 1.88 -8.50 14.03
CA LYS A 136 1.95 -7.79 15.30
C LYS A 136 2.67 -6.46 15.19
N GLN A 137 3.76 -6.42 14.42
CA GLN A 137 4.59 -5.22 14.24
C GLN A 137 3.95 -4.20 13.29
N ILE A 138 3.13 -4.67 12.33
CA ILE A 138 2.54 -3.86 11.27
C ILE A 138 1.01 -3.96 11.36
N PRO A 139 0.35 -3.06 12.11
CA PRO A 139 -1.11 -3.10 12.29
C PRO A 139 -1.90 -2.99 10.98
N GLY A 140 -1.37 -2.29 9.98
CA GLY A 140 -1.97 -2.13 8.65
C GLY A 140 -1.66 -3.27 7.67
N MET A 141 -1.14 -4.42 8.13
CA MET A 141 -0.87 -5.57 7.27
C MET A 141 -2.09 -6.47 7.15
N VAL A 142 -2.45 -6.84 5.93
CA VAL A 142 -3.53 -7.78 5.58
C VAL A 142 -2.95 -8.92 4.75
N LEU A 143 -3.34 -10.15 5.05
CA LEU A 143 -2.98 -11.33 4.27
C LEU A 143 -4.05 -11.64 3.22
N ILE A 144 -3.62 -12.04 2.03
CA ILE A 144 -4.50 -12.55 0.98
C ILE A 144 -4.22 -14.02 0.71
N ASN A 145 -5.30 -14.76 0.52
CA ASN A 145 -5.30 -16.18 0.19
C ASN A 145 -4.63 -17.06 1.26
N ARG A 146 -4.70 -16.60 2.52
CA ARG A 146 -4.23 -17.33 3.70
C ARG A 146 -4.97 -16.83 4.92
N ILE A 147 -5.39 -17.75 5.79
CA ILE A 147 -5.96 -17.45 7.11
C ILE A 147 -4.91 -17.77 8.15
N LEU A 148 -4.63 -16.80 9.01
CA LEU A 148 -3.67 -16.93 10.10
C LEU A 148 -4.42 -16.85 11.44
N SER A 149 -4.23 -17.86 12.30
CA SER A 149 -4.87 -17.94 13.60
C SER A 149 -4.53 -16.74 14.48
N GLY A 150 -5.55 -16.12 15.06
CA GLY A 150 -5.44 -14.90 15.88
C GLY A 150 -5.39 -13.60 15.06
N PHE A 151 -5.46 -13.68 13.71
CA PHE A 151 -5.47 -12.52 12.82
C PHE A 151 -6.55 -12.62 11.74
N GLU A 152 -7.58 -13.42 11.94
CA GLU A 152 -8.61 -13.74 10.96
C GLU A 152 -9.26 -12.48 10.36
N GLN A 153 -9.46 -11.44 11.17
CA GLN A 153 -10.05 -10.16 10.72
C GLN A 153 -9.18 -9.37 9.75
N ARG A 154 -7.90 -9.75 9.63
CA ARG A 154 -6.93 -9.17 8.68
C ARG A 154 -6.48 -10.17 7.64
N CYS A 155 -7.31 -11.17 7.35
CA CYS A 155 -7.07 -12.20 6.35
C CYS A 155 -8.24 -12.24 5.39
N VAL A 156 -7.94 -12.26 4.10
CA VAL A 156 -8.93 -12.44 3.02
C VAL A 156 -8.56 -13.70 2.27
N ALA A 157 -9.42 -14.72 2.32
CA ALA A 157 -9.18 -16.00 1.66
C ALA A 157 -10.47 -16.55 1.05
N LEU A 158 -10.32 -17.41 0.06
CA LEU A 158 -11.39 -18.22 -0.50
C LEU A 158 -11.59 -19.47 0.37
N ASP A 159 -12.80 -19.99 0.40
CA ASP A 159 -13.07 -21.34 0.89
C ASP A 159 -12.75 -22.35 -0.23
N ASP A 160 -11.45 -22.58 -0.46
CA ASP A 160 -10.95 -23.49 -1.49
C ASP A 160 -11.46 -24.92 -1.29
N ARG A 161 -11.65 -25.34 -0.03
CA ARG A 161 -12.21 -26.67 0.29
C ARG A 161 -13.64 -26.80 -0.21
N TYR A 162 -14.47 -25.83 0.06
CA TYR A 162 -15.86 -25.81 -0.39
C TYR A 162 -15.93 -25.67 -1.91
N GLY A 163 -15.09 -24.84 -2.51
CA GLY A 163 -14.99 -24.67 -3.96
C GLY A 163 -14.61 -25.98 -4.66
N ALA A 164 -13.59 -26.68 -4.17
CA ALA A 164 -13.17 -27.98 -4.69
C ALA A 164 -14.26 -29.05 -4.53
N TRP A 165 -14.94 -29.06 -3.38
CA TRP A 165 -16.09 -29.94 -3.14
C TRP A 165 -17.23 -29.69 -4.13
N LEU A 166 -17.59 -28.43 -4.39
CA LEU A 166 -18.61 -28.06 -5.37
C LEU A 166 -18.25 -28.55 -6.78
N ALA A 167 -17.03 -28.30 -7.22
CA ALA A 167 -16.53 -28.71 -8.54
C ALA A 167 -16.54 -30.24 -8.69
N THR A 168 -16.01 -30.95 -7.71
CA THR A 168 -15.98 -32.43 -7.71
C THR A 168 -17.39 -33.01 -7.70
N ARG A 169 -18.28 -32.50 -6.84
CA ARG A 169 -19.69 -32.91 -6.79
C ARG A 169 -20.39 -32.70 -8.12
N HIS A 170 -20.14 -31.57 -8.80
CA HIS A 170 -20.71 -31.30 -10.11
C HIS A 170 -20.29 -32.37 -11.12
N LEU A 171 -19.00 -32.71 -11.19
CA LEU A 171 -18.51 -33.76 -12.09
C LEU A 171 -19.16 -35.12 -11.80
N ILE A 172 -19.29 -35.51 -10.53
CA ILE A 172 -19.96 -36.76 -10.12
C ILE A 172 -21.43 -36.75 -10.59
N GLN A 173 -22.15 -35.64 -10.40
CA GLN A 173 -23.54 -35.51 -10.83
C GLN A 173 -23.71 -35.61 -12.35
N GLN A 174 -22.69 -35.23 -13.13
CA GLN A 174 -22.67 -35.41 -14.58
C GLN A 174 -22.25 -36.81 -15.02
N GLY A 175 -22.08 -37.76 -14.09
CA GLY A 175 -21.74 -39.15 -14.38
C GLY A 175 -20.26 -39.46 -14.58
N HIS A 176 -19.36 -38.51 -14.31
CA HIS A 176 -17.93 -38.76 -14.35
C HIS A 176 -17.49 -39.64 -13.18
N THR A 177 -16.77 -40.73 -13.47
CA THR A 177 -16.29 -41.69 -12.46
C THR A 177 -14.77 -41.64 -12.27
N ARG A 178 -14.06 -40.93 -13.12
CA ARG A 178 -12.60 -40.72 -13.06
C ARG A 178 -12.35 -39.23 -12.97
N ILE A 179 -12.09 -38.75 -11.75
CA ILE A 179 -11.91 -37.34 -11.41
C ILE A 179 -10.52 -37.12 -10.84
#